data_834ff3c55bea3386b0d7a10d0408badd
#
_entry.id   834ff3c55bea3386b0d7a10d0408badd
#
_cell.length_a   1.000
_cell.length_b   1.000
_cell.length_c   1.000
_cell.angle_alpha   90.00
_cell.angle_beta   90.00
_cell.angle_gamma   90.00
#
_symmetry.space_group_name_H-M   'P 1'
#
loop_
_entity.id
_entity.type
_entity.pdbx_description
1 polymer ?
#
loop_
_entity_poly.entity_id
_entity_poly.type
_entity_poly.pdbx_seq_one_letter_code
_entity_poly.pdbx_strand_id
1 'polypeptide(L)'
;MKDVWVISLGGSRIVPDDVDYKFLVRFKKLLDSHKSQKFVIVTGGGSTARKYIGALKKLGKKTKMQSMEGIAITRLHAGYMMKLFGKEANEDLPLNMKKVKRKNL
;
A
#
# COMPACT_ATOMS: atom_id res chain seq x y z
N MET A 1 -5.83 -17.29 19.57
CA MET A 1 -4.81 -16.51 18.86
C MET A 1 -5.27 -16.23 17.44
N LYS A 2 -5.17 -14.99 16.99
CA LYS A 2 -5.58 -14.64 15.61
C LYS A 2 -4.49 -15.07 14.63
N ASP A 3 -4.91 -15.66 13.52
CA ASP A 3 -4.01 -15.89 12.40
C ASP A 3 -3.62 -14.55 11.78
N VAL A 4 -2.40 -14.46 11.28
CA VAL A 4 -1.90 -13.28 10.58
C VAL A 4 -1.80 -13.61 9.10
N TRP A 5 -2.47 -12.81 8.29
CA TRP A 5 -2.43 -12.94 6.84
C TRP A 5 -1.65 -11.78 6.26
N VAL A 6 -0.68 -12.09 5.43
CA VAL A 6 0.08 -11.08 4.70
C VAL A 6 -0.47 -11.03 3.28
N ILE A 7 -1.01 -9.89 2.90
CA ILE A 7 -1.63 -9.70 1.59
C ILE A 7 -0.77 -8.74 0.78
N SER A 8 -0.29 -9.20 -0.36
CA SER A 8 0.39 -8.33 -1.32
C SER A 8 -0.64 -7.71 -2.25
N LEU A 9 -0.83 -6.42 -2.15
CA LEU A 9 -1.77 -5.67 -2.98
C LEU A 9 -0.99 -4.83 -3.98
N GLY A 10 -1.02 -5.25 -5.23
CA GLY A 10 -0.29 -4.54 -6.28
C GLY A 10 -0.77 -3.10 -6.45
N GLY A 11 0.17 -2.19 -6.71
CA GLY A 11 -0.17 -0.78 -6.92
C GLY A 11 -1.13 -0.56 -8.08
N SER A 12 -1.04 -1.41 -9.12
CA SER A 12 -1.95 -1.35 -10.27
C SER A 12 -3.37 -1.78 -9.94
N ARG A 13 -3.58 -2.47 -8.80
CA ARG A 13 -4.95 -2.79 -8.32
C ARG A 13 -5.54 -1.63 -7.55
N ILE A 14 -4.70 -0.82 -6.91
CA ILE A 14 -5.15 0.37 -6.17
C ILE A 14 -5.42 1.50 -7.14
N VAL A 15 -4.47 1.74 -8.05
CA VAL A 15 -4.54 2.79 -9.07
C VAL A 15 -4.16 2.20 -10.41
N PRO A 16 -5.12 1.59 -11.15
CA PRO A 16 -4.82 1.15 -12.53
C PRO A 16 -4.58 2.35 -13.45
N ASP A 17 -5.52 3.25 -13.60
CA ASP A 17 -5.38 4.57 -14.24
C ASP A 17 -5.80 5.65 -13.25
N ASP A 18 -6.95 5.45 -12.63
CA ASP A 18 -7.43 6.24 -11.50
C ASP A 18 -7.55 5.33 -10.29
N VAL A 19 -7.76 5.91 -9.12
CA VAL A 19 -7.98 5.13 -7.89
C VAL A 19 -9.23 4.28 -8.09
N ASP A 20 -9.08 2.97 -7.96
CA ASP A 20 -10.18 2.02 -8.14
C ASP A 20 -10.98 1.88 -6.85
N TYR A 21 -11.79 2.89 -6.54
CA TYR A 21 -12.54 2.91 -5.29
C TYR A 21 -13.56 1.77 -5.17
N LYS A 22 -14.10 1.30 -6.28
CA LYS A 22 -15.07 0.18 -6.27
C LYS A 22 -14.39 -1.12 -5.81
N PHE A 23 -13.20 -1.38 -6.34
CA PHE A 23 -12.40 -2.51 -5.90
C PHE A 23 -12.02 -2.38 -4.42
N LEU A 24 -11.58 -1.19 -4.02
CA LEU A 24 -11.13 -0.96 -2.64
C LEU A 24 -12.27 -1.10 -1.63
N VAL A 25 -13.48 -0.66 -1.98
CA VAL A 25 -14.65 -0.86 -1.12
C VAL A 25 -14.94 -2.35 -0.94
N ARG A 26 -14.89 -3.13 -2.01
CA ARG A 26 -15.09 -4.58 -1.93
C ARG A 26 -14.00 -5.26 -1.13
N PHE A 27 -12.75 -4.82 -1.32
CA PHE A 27 -11.60 -5.35 -0.59
C PHE A 27 -11.77 -5.11 0.91
N LYS A 28 -12.12 -3.88 1.29
CA LYS A 28 -12.36 -3.55 2.69
C LYS A 28 -13.50 -4.39 3.28
N LYS A 29 -14.59 -4.55 2.56
CA LYS A 29 -15.71 -5.37 3.03
C LYS A 29 -15.29 -6.83 3.25
N LEU A 30 -14.45 -7.36 2.36
CA LEU A 30 -13.95 -8.71 2.50
C LEU A 30 -13.14 -8.86 3.77
N LEU A 31 -12.22 -7.94 4.05
CA LEU A 31 -11.42 -8.00 5.27
C LEU A 31 -12.27 -7.77 6.51
N ASP A 32 -13.23 -6.86 6.45
CA ASP A 32 -14.15 -6.60 7.58
C ASP A 32 -15.00 -7.84 7.93
N SER A 33 -15.27 -8.70 6.98
CA SER A 33 -16.01 -9.93 7.23
C SER A 33 -15.17 -10.99 7.92
N HIS A 34 -13.86 -10.78 8.07
CA HIS A 34 -12.93 -11.70 8.70
C HIS A 34 -12.26 -11.06 9.90
N LYS A 35 -13.04 -10.50 10.82
CA LYS A 35 -12.53 -9.76 12.00
C LYS A 35 -11.74 -10.63 12.98
N SER A 36 -11.88 -11.93 12.91
CA SER A 36 -11.07 -12.86 13.72
C SER A 36 -9.65 -12.96 13.20
N GLN A 37 -9.36 -12.47 12.01
CA GLN A 37 -8.05 -12.51 11.40
C GLN A 37 -7.33 -11.17 11.58
N LYS A 38 -6.01 -11.23 11.49
CA LYS A 38 -5.16 -10.04 11.48
C LYS A 38 -4.52 -9.93 10.11
N PHE A 39 -4.48 -8.74 9.55
CA PHE A 39 -3.95 -8.53 8.20
C PHE A 39 -2.77 -7.58 8.19
N VAL A 40 -1.76 -7.93 7.41
CA VAL A 40 -0.66 -7.04 7.04
C VAL A 40 -0.76 -6.84 5.54
N ILE A 41 -1.02 -5.62 5.11
CA ILE A 41 -1.18 -5.30 3.69
C ILE A 41 0.11 -4.66 3.19
N VAL A 42 0.71 -5.28 2.18
CA VAL A 42 1.90 -4.76 1.52
C VAL A 42 1.48 -4.17 0.19
N THR A 43 1.72 -2.88 0.01
CA THR A 43 1.32 -2.17 -1.21
C THR A 43 2.50 -1.98 -2.14
N GLY A 44 2.23 -2.03 -3.46
CA GLY A 44 3.22 -1.74 -4.48
C GLY A 44 3.00 -0.36 -5.09
N GLY A 45 3.90 0.03 -5.99
CA GLY A 45 3.83 1.30 -6.71
C GLY A 45 3.05 1.22 -8.02
N GLY A 46 3.08 0.06 -8.66
CA GLY A 46 2.34 -0.21 -9.90
C GLY A 46 2.69 0.74 -11.04
N SER A 47 1.71 1.02 -11.89
CA SER A 47 1.89 1.89 -13.04
C SER A 47 2.24 3.33 -12.63
N THR A 48 1.75 3.80 -11.49
CA THR A 48 2.09 5.13 -10.98
C THR A 48 3.59 5.25 -10.77
N ALA A 49 4.18 4.30 -10.04
CA ALA A 49 5.62 4.30 -9.80
C ALA A 49 6.40 4.20 -11.11
N ARG A 50 5.97 3.32 -12.02
CA ARG A 50 6.65 3.16 -13.32
C ARG A 50 6.64 4.44 -14.14
N LYS A 51 5.55 5.20 -14.12
CA LYS A 51 5.45 6.47 -14.85
C LYS A 51 6.43 7.51 -14.29
N TYR A 52 6.48 7.68 -12.97
CA TYR A 52 7.39 8.64 -12.34
C TYR A 52 8.85 8.22 -12.50
N ILE A 53 9.16 6.95 -12.28
CA ILE A 53 10.52 6.43 -12.44
C ILE A 53 10.98 6.56 -13.88
N GLY A 54 10.11 6.23 -14.84
CA GLY A 54 10.40 6.36 -16.25
C GLY A 54 10.70 7.80 -16.66
N ALA A 55 9.95 8.77 -16.12
CA ALA A 55 10.20 10.18 -16.38
C ALA A 55 11.56 10.63 -15.84
N LEU A 56 11.91 10.20 -14.62
CA LEU A 56 13.23 10.50 -14.04
C LEU A 56 14.36 9.91 -14.88
N LYS A 57 14.16 8.68 -15.36
CA LYS A 57 15.16 8.02 -16.22
C LYS A 57 15.37 8.80 -17.51
N LYS A 58 14.28 9.26 -18.16
CA LYS A 58 14.37 10.08 -19.38
C LYS A 58 15.08 11.39 -19.13
N LEU A 59 14.95 11.95 -17.93
CA LEU A 59 15.65 13.19 -17.54
C LEU A 59 17.10 12.95 -17.14
N GLY A 60 17.60 11.72 -17.22
CA GLY A 60 18.96 11.37 -16.89
C GLY A 60 19.27 11.36 -15.39
N LYS A 61 18.25 11.23 -14.56
CA LYS A 61 18.43 11.20 -13.11
C LYS A 61 19.01 9.86 -12.66
N LYS A 62 19.77 9.89 -11.56
CA LYS A 62 20.47 8.71 -11.05
C LYS A 62 19.49 7.62 -10.57
N THR A 63 19.94 6.37 -10.64
CA THR A 63 19.17 5.20 -10.19
C THR A 63 18.71 5.35 -8.73
N LYS A 64 19.55 5.94 -7.86
CA LYS A 64 19.15 6.17 -6.47
C LYS A 64 17.90 7.04 -6.37
N MET A 65 17.83 8.11 -7.15
CA MET A 65 16.66 8.99 -7.18
C MET A 65 15.43 8.26 -7.68
N GLN A 66 15.59 7.43 -8.71
CA GLN A 66 14.51 6.60 -9.24
C GLN A 66 13.96 5.65 -8.17
N SER A 67 14.86 4.99 -7.44
CA SER A 67 14.48 4.05 -6.37
C SER A 67 13.75 4.77 -5.23
N MET A 68 14.23 5.94 -4.84
CA MET A 68 13.58 6.73 -3.79
C MET A 68 12.17 7.16 -4.19
N GLU A 69 11.98 7.49 -5.46
CA GLU A 69 10.65 7.83 -5.96
C GLU A 69 9.70 6.64 -5.90
N GLY A 70 10.18 5.46 -6.28
CA GLY A 70 9.38 4.23 -6.19
C GLY A 70 8.96 3.94 -4.75
N ILE A 71 9.87 4.11 -3.80
CA ILE A 71 9.57 3.94 -2.37
C ILE A 71 8.51 4.95 -1.93
N ALA A 72 8.64 6.21 -2.34
CA ALA A 72 7.67 7.25 -1.98
C ALA A 72 6.27 6.90 -2.49
N ILE A 73 6.16 6.39 -3.72
CA ILE A 73 4.88 6.00 -4.30
C ILE A 73 4.26 4.81 -3.57
N THR A 74 5.06 3.79 -3.23
CA THR A 74 4.54 2.65 -2.46
C THR A 74 4.04 3.09 -1.09
N ARG A 75 4.73 4.02 -0.44
CA ARG A 75 4.31 4.58 0.85
C ARG A 75 3.04 5.43 0.70
N LEU A 76 2.90 6.15 -0.41
CA LEU A 76 1.68 6.89 -0.70
C LEU A 76 0.47 5.95 -0.77
N HIS A 77 0.61 4.83 -1.49
CA HIS A 77 -0.47 3.84 -1.59
C HIS A 77 -0.79 3.21 -0.24
N ALA A 78 0.23 2.89 0.55
CA ALA A 78 0.02 2.35 1.89
C ALA A 78 -0.72 3.34 2.78
N GLY A 79 -0.32 4.61 2.75
CA GLY A 79 -1.00 5.68 3.50
C GLY A 79 -2.45 5.85 3.08
N TYR A 80 -2.74 5.71 1.80
CA TYR A 80 -4.11 5.77 1.30
C TYR A 80 -4.94 4.60 1.85
N MET A 81 -4.37 3.39 1.86
CA MET A 81 -5.04 2.23 2.43
C MET A 81 -5.32 2.41 3.92
N MET A 82 -4.39 3.05 4.64
CA MET A 82 -4.61 3.37 6.06
C MET A 82 -5.83 4.27 6.24
N LYS A 83 -6.00 5.26 5.39
CA LYS A 83 -7.18 6.14 5.42
C LYS A 83 -8.47 5.37 5.14
N LEU A 84 -8.42 4.41 4.22
CA LEU A 84 -9.58 3.58 3.88
C LEU A 84 -10.06 2.78 5.09
N PHE A 85 -9.13 2.19 5.86
CA PHE A 85 -9.47 1.38 7.03
C PHE A 85 -9.69 2.20 8.29
N GLY A 86 -9.16 3.42 8.34
CA GLY A 86 -9.39 4.33 9.46
C GLY A 86 -8.85 3.81 10.78
N LYS A 87 -9.72 3.70 11.78
CA LYS A 87 -9.31 3.30 13.13
C LYS A 87 -8.73 1.90 13.24
N GLU A 88 -9.02 1.03 12.30
CA GLU A 88 -8.52 -0.33 12.28
C GLU A 88 -7.07 -0.41 11.80
N ALA A 89 -6.58 0.64 11.17
CA ALA A 89 -5.23 0.70 10.63
C ALA A 89 -4.24 1.27 11.64
N ASN A 90 -2.95 1.08 11.33
CA ASN A 90 -1.89 1.75 12.06
C ASN A 90 -2.06 3.27 11.94
N GLU A 91 -1.68 4.00 12.99
CA GLU A 91 -1.73 5.46 12.96
C GLU A 91 -0.66 6.04 12.06
N ASP A 92 0.54 5.45 12.12
CA ASP A 92 1.69 5.87 11.33
C ASP A 92 2.17 4.75 10.43
N LEU A 93 2.77 5.12 9.30
CA LEU A 93 3.34 4.16 8.38
C LEU A 93 4.65 3.62 8.95
N PRO A 94 4.74 2.30 9.23
CA PRO A 94 5.93 1.76 9.87
C PRO A 94 7.12 1.74 8.92
N LEU A 95 8.33 1.90 9.49
CA LEU A 95 9.57 1.82 8.72
C LEU A 95 10.03 0.37 8.54
N ASN A 96 9.60 -0.54 9.41
CA ASN A 96 9.92 -1.96 9.34
C ASN A 96 8.86 -2.77 10.08
N MET A 97 8.94 -4.09 9.96
CA MET A 97 7.94 -5.00 10.56
C MET A 97 7.88 -4.93 12.08
N LYS A 98 8.95 -4.56 12.74
CA LYS A 98 8.96 -4.45 14.20
C LYS A 98 8.04 -3.34 14.70
N LYS A 99 7.78 -2.34 13.85
CA LYS A 99 6.93 -1.19 14.19
C LYS A 99 5.47 -1.37 13.78
N VAL A 100 5.12 -2.52 13.23
CA VAL A 100 3.73 -2.83 12.89
C VAL A 100 2.96 -3.06 14.19
N LYS A 101 1.95 -2.24 14.43
CA LYS A 101 1.13 -2.37 15.63
C LYS A 101 0.21 -3.58 15.53
N ARG A 102 -0.19 -4.09 16.69
CA ARG A 102 -1.11 -5.24 16.76
C ARG A 102 -2.56 -4.82 16.56
N LYS A 103 -2.81 -4.07 15.49
CA LYS A 103 -4.14 -3.76 15.00
C LYS A 103 -4.46 -4.70 13.82
N ASN A 104 -5.62 -4.54 13.22
CA ASN A 104 -6.04 -5.40 12.12
C ASN A 104 -5.26 -5.15 10.80
N LEU A 105 -4.47 -4.11 10.76
CA LEU A 105 -3.60 -3.82 9.60
C LEU A 105 -2.18 -3.57 10.06
#